data_df5f3a5ecdedac2fb554eab28d9d75c5
#
_entry.id   df5f3a5ecdedac2fb554eab28d9d75c5
#
_cell.length_a   1.000
_cell.length_b   1.000
_cell.length_c   1.000
_cell.angle_alpha   90.00
_cell.angle_beta   90.00
_cell.angle_gamma   90.00
#
_symmetry.space_group_name_H-M   'P 1'
#
loop_
_entity.id
_entity.type
_entity.pdbx_description
1 polymer ?
#
loop_
_entity_poly.entity_id
_entity_poly.type
_entity_poly.pdbx_seq_one_letter_code
_entity_poly.pdbx_strand_id
1 'polypeptide(L)'
;IEGRENASYGLALRGFQEARGIPASGKLDPATQQALFSDKQSATRNVVIPRAFARGPFFPDLPKDMAGQAEFDHLGYRSMSEALGERFHTTPETLLALNGPGTVLGAGRTIRVPDIPDAALAQIPDDKNGWAETLQRLGVAGEQPEADHIVVDKSDGALRAYDKAGKLIAQFPVTTGSGHDPLPLGTWKIVGEARNPDYHFNPDLFWDAKKNAKDKLLPPGPNGPVGVVWLDLSKEHYGIHG
;
A
#
# COMPACT_ATOMS: atom_id res chain seq x y z
N ILE A 1 -3.07 -9.32 2.16
CA ILE A 1 -3.34 -10.78 2.31
C ILE A 1 -4.35 -10.96 3.43
N GLU A 2 -5.48 -11.60 3.15
CA GLU A 2 -6.58 -11.75 4.12
C GLU A 2 -6.82 -13.21 4.55
N GLY A 3 -6.08 -14.16 3.97
CA GLY A 3 -6.16 -15.59 4.31
C GLY A 3 -7.47 -16.27 3.92
N ARG A 4 -8.23 -15.72 2.97
CA ARG A 4 -9.53 -16.25 2.52
C ARG A 4 -9.74 -16.03 1.01
N GLU A 5 -10.57 -16.87 0.43
CA GLU A 5 -11.00 -16.71 -0.96
C GLU A 5 -12.05 -15.58 -1.06
N ASN A 6 -11.69 -14.53 -1.80
CA ASN A 6 -12.54 -13.36 -2.06
C ASN A 6 -12.13 -12.73 -3.40
N ALA A 7 -12.68 -11.55 -3.72
CA ALA A 7 -12.34 -10.84 -4.96
C ALA A 7 -10.84 -10.54 -5.07
N SER A 8 -10.19 -10.13 -3.97
CA SER A 8 -8.74 -9.86 -3.93
C SER A 8 -7.92 -11.12 -4.19
N TYR A 9 -8.38 -12.30 -3.75
CA TYR A 9 -7.75 -13.58 -4.05
C TYR A 9 -7.78 -13.90 -5.55
N GLY A 10 -8.96 -13.75 -6.19
CA GLY A 10 -9.08 -13.93 -7.63
C GLY A 10 -8.22 -12.95 -8.43
N LEU A 11 -8.13 -11.70 -7.99
CA LEU A 11 -7.26 -10.69 -8.58
C LEU A 11 -5.77 -11.07 -8.44
N ALA A 12 -5.33 -11.53 -7.27
CA ALA A 12 -3.96 -11.97 -7.04
C ALA A 12 -3.61 -13.19 -7.94
N LEU A 13 -4.55 -14.14 -8.11
CA LEU A 13 -4.35 -15.26 -9.03
C LEU A 13 -4.18 -14.81 -10.47
N ARG A 14 -4.97 -13.84 -10.94
CA ARG A 14 -4.82 -13.28 -12.30
C ARG A 14 -3.44 -12.69 -12.52
N GLY A 15 -2.96 -11.84 -11.59
CA GLY A 15 -1.63 -11.27 -11.67
C GLY A 15 -0.52 -12.33 -11.64
N PHE A 16 -0.64 -13.35 -10.78
CA PHE A 16 0.30 -14.46 -10.76
C PHE A 16 0.31 -15.24 -12.09
N GLN A 17 -0.87 -15.56 -12.62
CA GLN A 17 -1.04 -16.27 -13.88
C GLN A 17 -0.43 -15.49 -15.04
N GLU A 18 -0.72 -14.19 -15.13
CA GLU A 18 -0.15 -13.30 -16.17
C GLU A 18 1.37 -13.24 -16.07
N ALA A 19 1.94 -13.04 -14.88
CA ALA A 19 3.38 -12.98 -14.67
C ALA A 19 4.10 -14.29 -15.01
N ARG A 20 3.38 -15.42 -15.02
CA ARG A 20 3.89 -16.77 -15.37
C ARG A 20 3.53 -17.22 -16.79
N GLY A 21 2.84 -16.38 -17.56
CA GLY A 21 2.40 -16.73 -18.92
C GLY A 21 1.33 -17.83 -18.96
N ILE A 22 0.55 -18.00 -17.88
CA ILE A 22 -0.58 -18.93 -17.80
C ILE A 22 -1.87 -18.14 -18.09
N PRO A 23 -2.91 -18.76 -18.68
CA PRO A 23 -4.18 -18.06 -18.89
C PRO A 23 -4.72 -17.43 -17.61
N ALA A 24 -4.95 -16.11 -17.62
CA ALA A 24 -5.32 -15.32 -16.44
C ALA A 24 -6.81 -15.51 -16.06
N SER A 25 -7.18 -16.73 -15.66
CA SER A 25 -8.55 -17.12 -15.30
C SER A 25 -9.01 -16.55 -13.95
N GLY A 26 -8.08 -16.17 -13.06
CA GLY A 26 -8.36 -15.80 -11.68
C GLY A 26 -8.86 -16.96 -10.82
N LYS A 27 -8.71 -18.19 -11.27
CA LYS A 27 -9.11 -19.42 -10.58
C LYS A 27 -7.89 -20.28 -10.26
N LEU A 28 -7.96 -21.02 -9.18
CA LEU A 28 -6.92 -21.99 -8.80
C LEU A 28 -7.09 -23.28 -9.60
N ASP A 29 -6.81 -23.20 -10.91
CA ASP A 29 -6.82 -24.33 -11.82
C ASP A 29 -5.55 -25.20 -11.69
N PRO A 30 -5.50 -26.43 -12.31
CA PRO A 30 -4.34 -27.32 -12.18
C PRO A 30 -3.01 -26.70 -12.62
N ALA A 31 -2.99 -25.89 -13.67
CA ALA A 31 -1.78 -25.23 -14.15
C ALA A 31 -1.27 -24.21 -13.13
N THR A 32 -2.19 -23.43 -12.56
CA THR A 32 -1.89 -22.46 -11.49
C THR A 32 -1.40 -23.17 -10.24
N GLN A 33 -2.03 -24.27 -9.82
CA GLN A 33 -1.57 -25.07 -8.68
C GLN A 33 -0.16 -25.60 -8.92
N GLN A 34 0.11 -26.17 -10.07
CA GLN A 34 1.43 -26.68 -10.41
C GLN A 34 2.49 -25.58 -10.35
N ALA A 35 2.21 -24.39 -10.88
CA ALA A 35 3.12 -23.25 -10.85
C ALA A 35 3.38 -22.75 -9.42
N LEU A 36 2.34 -22.64 -8.58
CA LEU A 36 2.48 -22.25 -7.17
C LEU A 36 3.28 -23.25 -6.35
N PHE A 37 3.03 -24.56 -6.53
CA PHE A 37 3.72 -25.58 -5.76
C PHE A 37 5.17 -25.85 -6.23
N SER A 38 5.52 -25.43 -7.46
CA SER A 38 6.91 -25.53 -7.93
C SER A 38 7.86 -24.59 -7.20
N ASP A 39 7.37 -23.46 -6.68
CA ASP A 39 8.19 -22.44 -6.04
C ASP A 39 8.69 -22.81 -4.64
N LYS A 40 8.16 -23.85 -4.00
CA LYS A 40 8.56 -24.34 -2.67
C LYS A 40 8.70 -23.27 -1.57
N GLN A 41 8.12 -22.11 -1.77
CA GLN A 41 8.15 -21.02 -0.80
C GLN A 41 7.11 -21.28 0.30
N SER A 42 7.48 -20.94 1.53
CA SER A 42 6.53 -20.95 2.64
C SER A 42 5.53 -19.81 2.48
N ALA A 43 4.26 -20.03 2.79
CA ALA A 43 3.28 -18.96 2.80
C ALA A 43 3.49 -17.97 3.97
N THR A 44 4.22 -18.38 5.00
CA THR A 44 4.45 -17.58 6.21
C THR A 44 5.86 -17.81 6.75
N ARG A 45 6.38 -16.82 7.48
CA ARG A 45 7.66 -16.90 8.20
C ARG A 45 7.54 -16.29 9.60
N ASN A 46 8.49 -16.56 10.46
CA ASN A 46 8.61 -15.93 11.76
C ASN A 46 9.58 -14.75 11.70
N VAL A 47 9.19 -13.65 12.32
CA VAL A 47 10.01 -12.45 12.46
C VAL A 47 10.03 -11.98 13.91
N VAL A 48 11.15 -11.38 14.32
CA VAL A 48 11.26 -10.72 15.63
C VAL A 48 10.95 -9.23 15.44
N ILE A 49 10.04 -8.68 16.22
CA ILE A 49 9.69 -7.25 16.17
C ILE A 49 10.88 -6.45 16.71
N PRO A 50 11.52 -5.59 15.88
CA PRO A 50 12.64 -4.76 16.33
C PRO A 50 12.20 -3.75 17.39
N ARG A 51 13.10 -3.45 18.35
CA ARG A 51 12.82 -2.43 19.38
C ARG A 51 12.53 -1.05 18.79
N ALA A 52 13.26 -0.66 17.75
CA ALA A 52 13.03 0.61 17.06
C ALA A 52 11.62 0.69 16.46
N PHE A 53 11.17 -0.39 15.79
CA PHE A 53 9.83 -0.48 15.24
C PHE A 53 8.74 -0.40 16.33
N ALA A 54 8.93 -1.14 17.42
CA ALA A 54 7.97 -1.18 18.53
C ALA A 54 7.86 0.13 19.30
N ARG A 55 8.84 1.01 19.20
CA ARG A 55 8.83 2.31 19.88
C ARG A 55 7.84 3.30 19.26
N GLY A 56 7.45 3.11 18.04
CA GLY A 56 6.59 4.03 17.31
C GLY A 56 7.36 5.25 16.76
N PRO A 57 6.71 6.43 16.68
CA PRO A 57 5.44 6.79 17.34
C PRO A 57 4.20 6.11 16.75
N PHE A 58 3.15 6.00 17.60
CA PHE A 58 1.80 5.57 17.19
C PHE A 58 0.79 6.62 17.67
N PHE A 59 -0.29 6.79 16.90
CA PHE A 59 -1.29 7.85 17.06
C PHE A 59 -2.69 7.25 17.24
N PRO A 60 -3.00 6.63 18.39
CA PRO A 60 -4.27 5.93 18.58
C PRO A 60 -5.50 6.85 18.47
N ASP A 61 -5.33 8.12 18.87
CA ASP A 61 -6.39 9.12 18.90
C ASP A 61 -6.48 9.96 17.62
N LEU A 62 -5.83 9.53 16.52
CA LEU A 62 -5.85 10.26 15.26
C LEU A 62 -7.30 10.45 14.76
N PRO A 63 -7.78 11.71 14.59
CA PRO A 63 -9.14 11.99 14.14
C PRO A 63 -9.43 11.43 12.75
N LYS A 64 -10.72 11.26 12.44
CA LYS A 64 -11.16 10.88 11.10
C LYS A 64 -11.40 12.09 10.21
N ASP A 65 -11.69 13.24 10.78
CA ASP A 65 -11.96 14.45 10.03
C ASP A 65 -10.69 15.27 9.78
N MET A 66 -10.64 15.92 8.62
CA MET A 66 -9.49 16.68 8.16
C MET A 66 -9.13 17.86 9.07
N ALA A 67 -10.14 18.47 9.73
CA ALA A 67 -9.89 19.60 10.62
C ALA A 67 -9.08 19.17 11.85
N GLY A 68 -9.44 18.02 12.44
CA GLY A 68 -8.69 17.45 13.54
C GLY A 68 -7.31 16.92 13.10
N GLN A 69 -7.22 16.32 11.92
CA GLN A 69 -5.93 15.83 11.38
C GLN A 69 -4.92 16.97 11.15
N ALA A 70 -5.39 18.15 10.77
CA ALA A 70 -4.53 19.32 10.56
C ALA A 70 -3.87 19.86 11.85
N GLU A 71 -4.28 19.42 13.02
CA GLU A 71 -3.68 19.79 14.31
C GLU A 71 -2.50 18.89 14.72
N PHE A 72 -2.21 17.86 13.92
CA PHE A 72 -1.10 16.93 14.15
C PHE A 72 0.13 17.34 13.31
N ASP A 73 1.31 16.94 13.75
CA ASP A 73 2.55 17.14 12.98
C ASP A 73 2.79 15.99 11.98
N HIS A 74 2.13 14.85 12.18
CA HIS A 74 2.28 13.66 11.35
C HIS A 74 1.06 12.75 11.45
N LEU A 75 0.58 12.22 10.31
CA LEU A 75 -0.56 11.30 10.26
C LEU A 75 -0.09 9.84 10.22
N GLY A 76 0.63 9.45 11.28
CA GLY A 76 1.24 8.12 11.42
C GLY A 76 0.24 7.01 11.73
N TYR A 77 0.76 5.79 11.86
CA TYR A 77 -0.05 4.62 12.22
C TYR A 77 -0.70 4.77 13.59
N ARG A 78 -1.94 4.30 13.72
CA ARG A 78 -2.67 4.33 15.00
C ARG A 78 -2.13 3.31 16.00
N SER A 79 -1.58 2.19 15.50
CA SER A 79 -1.13 1.08 16.34
C SER A 79 0.03 0.31 15.70
N MET A 80 0.71 -0.47 16.52
CA MET A 80 1.73 -1.40 16.04
C MET A 80 1.14 -2.49 15.14
N SER A 81 -0.07 -2.96 15.40
CA SER A 81 -0.73 -3.96 14.57
C SER A 81 -1.06 -3.43 13.17
N GLU A 82 -1.47 -2.17 13.07
CA GLU A 82 -1.68 -1.50 11.79
C GLU A 82 -0.36 -1.38 11.01
N ALA A 83 0.69 -0.87 11.64
CA ALA A 83 2.01 -0.73 11.02
C ALA A 83 2.62 -2.07 10.58
N LEU A 84 2.43 -3.14 11.37
CA LEU A 84 2.86 -4.49 10.98
C LEU A 84 1.99 -5.06 9.86
N GLY A 85 0.70 -4.77 9.87
CA GLY A 85 -0.22 -5.14 8.79
C GLY A 85 0.24 -4.55 7.46
N GLU A 86 0.54 -3.27 7.42
CA GLU A 86 1.07 -2.57 6.25
C GLU A 86 2.40 -3.17 5.80
N ARG A 87 3.36 -3.29 6.71
CA ARG A 87 4.68 -3.85 6.44
C ARG A 87 4.63 -5.24 5.80
N PHE A 88 3.70 -6.10 6.24
CA PHE A 88 3.59 -7.48 5.77
C PHE A 88 2.40 -7.70 4.83
N HIS A 89 1.87 -6.64 4.22
CA HIS A 89 0.80 -6.65 3.24
C HIS A 89 -0.41 -7.49 3.69
N THR A 90 -0.80 -7.32 4.95
CA THR A 90 -1.91 -8.07 5.56
C THR A 90 -2.76 -7.15 6.44
N THR A 91 -3.86 -7.65 6.96
CA THR A 91 -4.67 -6.90 7.91
C THR A 91 -4.27 -7.21 9.35
N PRO A 92 -4.53 -6.30 10.32
CA PRO A 92 -4.32 -6.58 11.74
C PRO A 92 -5.04 -7.85 12.20
N GLU A 93 -6.24 -8.10 11.70
CA GLU A 93 -7.06 -9.28 12.02
C GLU A 93 -6.39 -10.57 11.54
N THR A 94 -5.89 -10.57 10.28
CA THR A 94 -5.17 -11.72 9.72
C THR A 94 -3.86 -11.95 10.46
N LEU A 95 -3.14 -10.88 10.80
CA LEU A 95 -1.91 -10.98 11.60
C LEU A 95 -2.18 -11.66 12.96
N LEU A 96 -3.23 -11.25 13.65
CA LEU A 96 -3.63 -11.87 14.92
C LEU A 96 -4.10 -13.32 14.74
N ALA A 97 -4.83 -13.63 13.67
CA ALA A 97 -5.26 -14.99 13.36
C ALA A 97 -4.09 -15.94 13.10
N LEU A 98 -3.02 -15.48 12.43
CA LEU A 98 -1.82 -16.26 12.20
C LEU A 98 -1.05 -16.59 13.49
N ASN A 99 -1.21 -15.80 14.54
CA ASN A 99 -0.46 -15.88 15.78
C ASN A 99 -1.28 -16.42 16.96
N GLY A 100 -2.59 -16.53 16.80
CA GLY A 100 -3.53 -17.03 17.80
C GLY A 100 -4.07 -15.97 18.77
N PRO A 101 -5.14 -16.30 19.49
CA PRO A 101 -5.76 -15.40 20.45
C PRO A 101 -4.80 -15.10 21.61
N GLY A 102 -4.76 -13.87 22.05
CA GLY A 102 -3.89 -13.43 23.14
C GLY A 102 -2.46 -13.10 22.72
N THR A 103 -2.16 -13.05 21.42
CA THR A 103 -0.86 -12.60 20.93
C THR A 103 -0.56 -11.19 21.38
N VAL A 104 0.53 -11.02 22.12
CA VAL A 104 1.04 -9.71 22.55
C VAL A 104 2.10 -9.25 21.58
N LEU A 105 1.81 -8.18 20.84
CA LEU A 105 2.77 -7.50 19.98
C LEU A 105 3.69 -6.63 20.84
N GLY A 106 5.00 -6.67 20.59
CA GLY A 106 5.97 -5.87 21.35
C GLY A 106 7.42 -6.12 20.93
N ALA A 107 8.30 -5.26 21.41
CA ALA A 107 9.73 -5.36 21.16
C ALA A 107 10.31 -6.73 21.54
N GLY A 108 11.04 -7.36 20.64
CA GLY A 108 11.68 -8.65 20.86
C GLY A 108 10.72 -9.85 20.81
N ARG A 109 9.43 -9.64 20.58
CA ARG A 109 8.46 -10.74 20.38
C ARG A 109 8.61 -11.32 18.98
N THR A 110 8.55 -12.63 18.90
CA THR A 110 8.49 -13.34 17.62
C THR A 110 7.02 -13.49 17.21
N ILE A 111 6.73 -13.14 15.96
CA ILE A 111 5.39 -13.29 15.35
C ILE A 111 5.51 -14.00 14.00
N ARG A 112 4.46 -14.70 13.62
CA ARG A 112 4.27 -15.28 12.29
C ARG A 112 3.62 -14.23 11.38
N VAL A 113 4.19 -14.04 10.20
CA VAL A 113 3.73 -13.07 9.19
C VAL A 113 3.69 -13.72 7.82
N PRO A 114 2.96 -13.17 6.83
CA PRO A 114 3.10 -13.58 5.43
C PRO A 114 4.57 -13.53 4.98
N ASP A 115 4.99 -14.53 4.18
CA ASP A 115 6.36 -14.61 3.66
C ASP A 115 6.51 -13.73 2.42
N ILE A 116 6.51 -12.42 2.62
CA ILE A 116 6.80 -11.43 1.59
C ILE A 116 8.25 -10.94 1.73
N PRO A 117 8.85 -10.42 0.65
CA PRO A 117 10.14 -9.74 0.73
C PRO A 117 10.10 -8.64 1.79
N ASP A 118 11.09 -8.64 2.67
CA ASP A 118 11.27 -7.65 3.72
C ASP A 118 12.73 -7.22 3.62
N ALA A 119 12.95 -6.09 2.98
CA ALA A 119 14.28 -5.60 2.71
C ALA A 119 15.03 -5.36 4.02
N ALA A 120 16.14 -6.08 4.20
CA ALA A 120 17.15 -5.66 5.14
C ALA A 120 17.60 -4.26 4.71
N LEU A 121 17.59 -3.33 5.66
CA LEU A 121 17.91 -1.93 5.43
C LEU A 121 19.34 -1.76 4.94
N ALA A 122 19.55 -1.98 3.65
CA ALA A 122 20.68 -1.43 2.94
C ALA A 122 20.52 0.09 2.99
N GLN A 123 21.64 0.79 3.19
CA GLN A 123 21.71 2.22 3.32
C GLN A 123 20.76 2.95 2.36
N ILE A 124 19.61 3.36 2.89
CA ILE A 124 18.69 4.22 2.18
C ILE A 124 19.30 5.61 2.28
N PRO A 125 19.53 6.32 1.17
CA PRO A 125 20.03 7.68 1.21
C PRO A 125 19.18 8.53 2.14
N ASP A 126 19.82 9.29 3.02
CA ASP A 126 19.13 10.24 3.86
C ASP A 126 18.42 11.26 2.97
N ASP A 127 17.12 11.42 3.14
CA ASP A 127 16.36 12.44 2.47
C ASP A 127 15.70 13.40 3.48
N LYS A 128 15.46 14.62 3.01
CA LYS A 128 14.94 15.68 3.88
C LYS A 128 13.51 15.47 4.36
N ASN A 129 12.78 14.53 3.75
CA ASN A 129 11.34 14.32 4.00
C ASN A 129 11.06 13.03 4.78
N GLY A 130 12.09 12.40 5.38
CA GLY A 130 11.94 11.17 6.17
C GLY A 130 11.58 9.94 5.32
N TRP A 131 11.86 9.96 4.02
CA TRP A 131 11.54 8.85 3.11
C TRP A 131 12.29 7.57 3.48
N ALA A 132 13.55 7.72 3.91
CA ALA A 132 14.34 6.59 4.41
C ALA A 132 13.65 5.90 5.60
N GLU A 133 13.12 6.67 6.55
CA GLU A 133 12.37 6.11 7.68
C GLU A 133 11.08 5.42 7.22
N THR A 134 10.37 6.01 6.26
CA THR A 134 9.16 5.42 5.68
C THR A 134 9.46 4.06 5.05
N LEU A 135 10.45 3.97 4.17
CA LEU A 135 10.86 2.70 3.54
C LEU A 135 11.32 1.68 4.60
N GLN A 136 12.05 2.15 5.61
CA GLN A 136 12.48 1.32 6.73
C GLN A 136 11.31 0.73 7.48
N ARG A 137 10.30 1.53 7.77
CA ARG A 137 9.09 1.10 8.46
C ARG A 137 8.26 0.14 7.63
N LEU A 138 8.17 0.38 6.33
CA LEU A 138 7.48 -0.49 5.38
C LEU A 138 8.24 -1.77 5.02
N GLY A 139 9.54 -1.86 5.32
CA GLY A 139 10.38 -3.00 4.92
C GLY A 139 10.65 -3.04 3.42
N VAL A 140 10.63 -1.90 2.77
CA VAL A 140 10.81 -1.75 1.32
C VAL A 140 12.24 -1.33 1.00
N ALA A 141 12.87 -2.00 0.03
CA ALA A 141 14.20 -1.62 -0.45
C ALA A 141 14.16 -0.27 -1.18
N GLY A 142 15.26 0.50 -1.05
CA GLY A 142 15.40 1.77 -1.78
C GLY A 142 15.46 1.60 -3.29
N GLU A 143 15.95 0.45 -3.77
CA GLU A 143 15.96 0.08 -5.19
C GLU A 143 14.76 -0.79 -5.49
N GLN A 144 13.95 -0.37 -6.46
CA GLN A 144 12.77 -1.08 -6.93
C GLN A 144 12.88 -1.31 -8.45
N PRO A 145 12.22 -2.35 -8.99
CA PRO A 145 12.11 -2.51 -10.44
C PRO A 145 11.49 -1.27 -11.11
N GLU A 146 12.07 -0.84 -12.22
CA GLU A 146 11.53 0.27 -13.00
C GLU A 146 10.33 -0.18 -13.84
N ALA A 147 9.21 0.49 -13.71
CA ALA A 147 8.06 0.34 -14.58
C ALA A 147 8.21 1.26 -15.80
N ASP A 148 7.92 0.74 -16.99
CA ASP A 148 7.80 1.53 -18.22
C ASP A 148 6.42 2.18 -18.32
N HIS A 149 5.39 1.41 -18.00
CA HIS A 149 4.02 1.91 -18.00
C HIS A 149 3.16 1.22 -16.93
N ILE A 150 2.07 1.89 -16.60
CA ILE A 150 1.09 1.46 -15.60
C ILE A 150 -0.27 1.37 -16.26
N VAL A 151 -1.01 0.32 -15.99
CA VAL A 151 -2.41 0.16 -16.39
C VAL A 151 -3.28 0.13 -15.14
N VAL A 152 -4.20 1.09 -15.01
CA VAL A 152 -5.24 1.06 -13.97
C VAL A 152 -6.52 0.51 -14.61
N ASP A 153 -6.86 -0.71 -14.26
CA ASP A 153 -8.06 -1.38 -14.74
C ASP A 153 -9.22 -1.17 -13.77
N LYS A 154 -10.16 -0.32 -14.19
CA LYS A 154 -11.35 -0.01 -13.38
C LYS A 154 -12.24 -1.24 -13.16
N SER A 155 -12.32 -2.13 -14.14
CA SER A 155 -13.20 -3.30 -14.06
C SER A 155 -12.71 -4.35 -13.08
N ASP A 156 -11.38 -4.49 -12.97
CA ASP A 156 -10.72 -5.39 -12.04
C ASP A 156 -10.42 -4.75 -10.67
N GLY A 157 -10.41 -3.41 -10.59
CA GLY A 157 -9.94 -2.70 -9.41
C GLY A 157 -8.43 -2.94 -9.16
N ALA A 158 -7.65 -2.93 -10.24
CA ALA A 158 -6.24 -3.27 -10.21
C ALA A 158 -5.38 -2.20 -10.89
N LEU A 159 -4.20 -1.95 -10.32
CA LEU A 159 -3.10 -1.28 -10.96
C LEU A 159 -2.04 -2.32 -11.29
N ARG A 160 -1.62 -2.38 -12.55
CA ARG A 160 -0.57 -3.26 -13.04
C ARG A 160 0.59 -2.44 -13.60
N ALA A 161 1.81 -2.77 -13.18
CA ALA A 161 3.03 -2.15 -13.65
C ALA A 161 3.79 -3.12 -14.56
N TYR A 162 4.25 -2.62 -15.69
CA TYR A 162 4.93 -3.40 -16.72
C TYR A 162 6.31 -2.83 -17.01
N ASP A 163 7.28 -3.70 -17.29
CA ASP A 163 8.59 -3.32 -17.76
C ASP A 163 8.58 -2.98 -19.28
N LYS A 164 9.73 -2.55 -19.80
CA LYS A 164 9.93 -2.23 -21.24
C LYS A 164 9.66 -3.41 -22.18
N ALA A 165 9.72 -4.65 -21.69
CA ALA A 165 9.42 -5.85 -22.46
C ALA A 165 7.92 -6.21 -22.42
N GLY A 166 7.10 -5.43 -21.71
CA GLY A 166 5.69 -5.69 -21.51
C GLY A 166 5.41 -6.81 -20.50
N LYS A 167 6.41 -7.17 -19.68
CA LYS A 167 6.22 -8.16 -18.62
C LYS A 167 5.62 -7.50 -17.39
N LEU A 168 4.60 -8.13 -16.80
CA LEU A 168 4.03 -7.71 -15.53
C LEU A 168 5.08 -7.86 -14.41
N ILE A 169 5.42 -6.76 -13.74
CA ILE A 169 6.41 -6.72 -12.65
C ILE A 169 5.76 -6.48 -11.28
N ALA A 170 4.60 -5.83 -11.24
CA ALA A 170 3.85 -5.63 -10.01
C ALA A 170 2.36 -5.46 -10.28
N GLN A 171 1.51 -5.87 -9.32
CA GLN A 171 0.08 -5.66 -9.33
C GLN A 171 -0.39 -5.28 -7.93
N PHE A 172 -1.26 -4.27 -7.88
CA PHE A 172 -1.84 -3.76 -6.64
C PHE A 172 -3.38 -3.68 -6.75
N PRO A 173 -4.13 -4.05 -5.72
CA PRO A 173 -5.53 -3.69 -5.64
C PRO A 173 -5.64 -2.17 -5.45
N VAL A 174 -6.62 -1.55 -6.11
CA VAL A 174 -6.82 -0.10 -6.03
C VAL A 174 -8.29 0.25 -5.87
N THR A 175 -8.55 1.39 -5.27
CA THR A 175 -9.83 2.07 -5.33
C THR A 175 -9.79 3.13 -6.44
N THR A 176 -10.87 3.23 -7.20
CA THR A 176 -10.91 4.08 -8.39
C THR A 176 -12.17 4.90 -8.40
N GLY A 177 -12.08 6.16 -8.00
CA GLY A 177 -13.17 7.11 -8.07
C GLY A 177 -14.52 6.61 -7.52
N SER A 178 -15.50 7.46 -7.59
CA SER A 178 -16.89 7.19 -7.18
C SER A 178 -17.86 7.28 -8.36
N GLY A 179 -19.17 7.15 -8.10
CA GLY A 179 -20.19 7.44 -9.10
C GLY A 179 -20.24 8.93 -9.46
N HIS A 180 -19.85 9.82 -8.54
CA HIS A 180 -19.75 11.27 -8.74
C HIS A 180 -18.45 11.69 -9.42
N ASP A 181 -17.33 11.13 -8.96
CA ASP A 181 -15.99 11.40 -9.49
C ASP A 181 -15.43 10.11 -10.06
N PRO A 182 -15.89 9.69 -11.24
CA PRO A 182 -15.47 8.44 -11.83
C PRO A 182 -14.03 8.52 -12.31
N LEU A 183 -13.32 7.40 -12.22
CA LEU A 183 -12.00 7.25 -12.83
C LEU A 183 -12.06 7.70 -14.31
N PRO A 184 -11.28 8.69 -14.73
CA PRO A 184 -11.22 9.10 -16.13
C PRO A 184 -10.60 8.01 -16.99
N LEU A 185 -11.18 7.73 -18.15
CA LEU A 185 -10.61 6.78 -19.11
C LEU A 185 -9.74 7.53 -20.11
N GLY A 186 -8.51 7.05 -20.31
CA GLY A 186 -7.55 7.66 -21.24
C GLY A 186 -6.12 7.27 -20.93
N THR A 187 -5.19 7.98 -21.55
CA THR A 187 -3.75 7.80 -21.34
C THR A 187 -3.14 9.12 -20.89
N TRP A 188 -2.41 9.08 -19.79
CA TRP A 188 -1.72 10.23 -19.22
C TRP A 188 -0.27 9.91 -18.96
N LYS A 189 0.52 10.93 -18.74
CA LYS A 189 1.91 10.81 -18.31
C LYS A 189 2.01 11.07 -16.81
N ILE A 190 2.91 10.38 -16.13
CA ILE A 190 3.38 10.78 -14.82
C ILE A 190 4.34 11.95 -15.04
N VAL A 191 4.05 13.09 -14.44
CA VAL A 191 4.78 14.34 -14.63
C VAL A 191 5.52 14.81 -13.39
N GLY A 192 5.24 14.17 -12.24
CA GLY A 192 5.89 14.45 -10.96
C GLY A 192 5.68 13.33 -9.96
N GLU A 193 6.52 13.31 -8.94
CA GLU A 193 6.35 12.47 -7.75
C GLU A 193 6.61 13.28 -6.48
N ALA A 194 5.88 12.98 -5.43
CA ALA A 194 6.12 13.47 -4.09
C ALA A 194 6.14 12.30 -3.10
N ARG A 195 7.16 12.29 -2.23
CA ARG A 195 7.36 11.30 -1.18
C ARG A 195 7.05 11.93 0.16
N ASN A 196 6.28 11.24 1.01
CA ASN A 196 5.72 11.80 2.23
C ASN A 196 5.12 13.20 1.99
N PRO A 197 4.17 13.36 1.04
CA PRO A 197 3.63 14.67 0.71
C PRO A 197 2.73 15.20 1.83
N ASP A 198 2.76 16.52 2.04
CA ASP A 198 1.65 17.21 2.67
C ASP A 198 0.44 17.17 1.73
N TYR A 199 -0.76 17.19 2.29
CA TYR A 199 -1.98 17.25 1.51
C TYR A 199 -2.70 18.58 1.66
N HIS A 200 -2.80 19.32 0.57
CA HIS A 200 -3.56 20.58 0.54
C HIS A 200 -5.02 20.28 0.18
N PHE A 201 -5.88 20.20 1.20
CA PHE A 201 -7.31 20.07 1.03
C PHE A 201 -7.90 21.40 0.53
N ASN A 202 -8.41 21.39 -0.68
CA ASN A 202 -9.21 22.47 -1.24
C ASN A 202 -10.68 21.99 -1.34
N PRO A 203 -11.60 22.52 -0.51
CA PRO A 203 -12.98 22.08 -0.49
C PRO A 203 -13.73 22.34 -1.81
N ASP A 204 -13.30 23.29 -2.63
CA ASP A 204 -13.94 23.61 -3.90
C ASP A 204 -13.80 22.50 -4.95
N LEU A 205 -12.86 21.56 -4.72
CA LEU A 205 -12.67 20.40 -5.56
C LEU A 205 -13.57 19.21 -5.19
N PHE A 206 -14.35 19.32 -4.10
CA PHE A 206 -15.14 18.21 -3.57
C PHE A 206 -16.63 18.54 -3.52
N TRP A 207 -17.43 17.79 -4.24
CA TRP A 207 -18.89 17.98 -4.31
C TRP A 207 -19.61 17.78 -2.97
N ASP A 208 -19.04 16.99 -2.05
CA ASP A 208 -19.57 16.67 -0.71
C ASP A 208 -18.93 17.51 0.39
N ALA A 209 -18.06 18.45 0.06
CA ALA A 209 -17.46 19.34 1.03
C ALA A 209 -18.53 20.19 1.73
N LYS A 210 -18.39 20.36 3.04
CA LYS A 210 -19.29 21.25 3.80
C LYS A 210 -19.19 22.68 3.28
N LYS A 211 -20.33 23.39 3.14
CA LYS A 211 -20.41 24.76 2.60
C LYS A 211 -19.46 25.79 3.27
N ASN A 212 -19.01 25.53 4.50
CA ASN A 212 -18.11 26.40 5.25
C ASN A 212 -16.73 25.74 5.47
N ALA A 213 -16.41 24.68 4.74
CA ALA A 213 -15.09 24.08 4.79
C ALA A 213 -14.07 25.12 4.29
N LYS A 214 -12.90 25.14 4.91
CA LYS A 214 -11.78 26.01 4.52
C LYS A 214 -10.65 25.14 4.05
N ASP A 215 -9.81 25.71 3.22
CA ASP A 215 -8.53 25.13 2.85
C ASP A 215 -7.76 24.69 4.11
N LYS A 216 -7.16 23.53 4.02
CA LYS A 216 -6.37 22.94 5.10
C LYS A 216 -5.11 22.31 4.52
N LEU A 217 -3.99 22.54 5.19
CA LEU A 217 -2.78 21.78 4.97
C LEU A 217 -2.76 20.63 5.99
N LEU A 218 -2.76 19.42 5.50
CA LEU A 218 -2.64 18.22 6.33
C LEU A 218 -1.20 17.71 6.28
N PRO A 219 -0.62 17.33 7.42
CA PRO A 219 0.75 16.82 7.46
C PRO A 219 0.86 15.44 6.81
N PRO A 220 2.09 15.02 6.45
CA PRO A 220 2.33 13.75 5.80
C PRO A 220 2.07 12.55 6.72
N GLY A 221 1.92 11.38 6.13
CA GLY A 221 1.88 10.11 6.85
C GLY A 221 0.94 9.09 6.24
N PRO A 222 1.09 7.81 6.61
CA PRO A 222 0.34 6.69 6.02
C PRO A 222 -1.17 6.77 6.26
N ASN A 223 -1.62 7.45 7.30
CA ASN A 223 -3.04 7.72 7.56
C ASN A 223 -3.52 9.07 7.00
N GLY A 224 -2.68 9.75 6.22
CA GLY A 224 -3.07 10.95 5.47
C GLY A 224 -3.95 10.60 4.27
N PRO A 225 -4.67 11.59 3.71
CA PRO A 225 -5.59 11.37 2.58
C PRO A 225 -4.92 10.80 1.33
N VAL A 226 -3.64 11.05 1.14
CA VAL A 226 -2.86 10.60 -0.04
C VAL A 226 -1.76 9.60 0.31
N GLY A 227 -1.69 9.15 1.56
CA GLY A 227 -0.68 8.19 2.01
C GLY A 227 0.75 8.76 1.96
N VAL A 228 1.72 7.93 1.57
CA VAL A 228 3.14 8.26 1.62
C VAL A 228 3.75 8.58 0.25
N VAL A 229 3.01 8.36 -0.84
CA VAL A 229 3.45 8.65 -2.22
C VAL A 229 2.32 9.30 -3.01
N TRP A 230 2.66 10.32 -3.78
CA TRP A 230 1.81 10.90 -4.81
C TRP A 230 2.53 10.92 -6.14
N LEU A 231 1.92 10.34 -7.17
CA LEU A 231 2.36 10.42 -8.56
C LEU A 231 1.43 11.36 -9.32
N ASP A 232 1.93 12.50 -9.72
CA ASP A 232 1.15 13.52 -10.42
C ASP A 232 0.96 13.15 -11.89
N LEU A 233 -0.26 13.29 -12.39
CA LEU A 233 -0.60 12.96 -13.77
C LEU A 233 -0.69 14.22 -14.64
N SER A 234 -0.44 14.07 -15.95
CA SER A 234 -0.65 15.14 -16.92
C SER A 234 -2.11 15.59 -17.06
N LYS A 235 -3.05 14.90 -16.41
CA LYS A 235 -4.43 15.34 -16.22
C LYS A 235 -4.50 16.13 -14.93
N GLU A 236 -4.87 17.40 -15.04
CA GLU A 236 -4.99 18.32 -13.91
C GLU A 236 -5.88 17.75 -12.81
N HIS A 237 -5.46 17.87 -11.55
CA HIS A 237 -6.10 17.38 -10.32
C HIS A 237 -6.22 15.85 -10.19
N TYR A 238 -5.48 15.08 -10.99
CA TYR A 238 -5.47 13.62 -10.88
C TYR A 238 -4.07 13.09 -10.56
N GLY A 239 -4.03 12.11 -9.68
CA GLY A 239 -2.82 11.41 -9.28
C GLY A 239 -3.06 9.95 -8.92
N ILE A 240 -1.97 9.19 -8.81
CA ILE A 240 -1.95 7.86 -8.20
C ILE A 240 -1.25 8.02 -6.86
N HIS A 241 -1.87 7.50 -5.80
CA HIS A 241 -1.35 7.71 -4.45
C HIS A 241 -1.62 6.50 -3.54
N GLY A 242 -0.88 6.44 -2.38
CA GLY A 242 -1.03 5.39 -1.37
C GLY A 242 0.07 5.42 -0.31
#